data_9c217e3fd6c0cb5d285c5cb6f3ea2cd5
#
_entry.id   9c217e3fd6c0cb5d285c5cb6f3ea2cd5
#
_cell.length_a   1.000
_cell.length_b   1.000
_cell.length_c   1.000
_cell.angle_alpha   90.00
_cell.angle_beta   90.00
_cell.angle_gamma   90.00
#
_symmetry.space_group_name_H-M   'P 1'
#
loop_
_entity.id
_entity.type
_entity.pdbx_description
1 polymer ?
#
loop_
_entity_poly.entity_id
_entity_poly.type
_entity_poly.pdbx_seq_one_letter_code
_entity_poly.pdbx_strand_id
1 'polypeptide(L)'
;MILSALALSVSLLWTDIGSKQALICEVSSLQPCLHHLPSSVRHQLPANVSELNQILGQRGAMVMAVEDSTIAGLILLSPENLPGSLSVNLSGSIVSLNLENQHELTLWHEMGHLEANRLQDSGLIDELTPYMHEWLADCYLAWRVAQEKRSLGPIWQQYNRRNIDVMQSVDTMSHWTVPILSQLLSRYSLQELIAFETFSELMSDLLPQLELPAPDSLAEFSSLIHRTFSTEVLQPLPNYMSWRKPALRSYLEPTLTKLLGEEAAEHWLIEQKMLTGNDVFPMKMSHQVEL
;
A
#
# COMPACT_ATOMS: atom_id res chain seq x y z
N MET A 1 -32.30 -21.05 35.13
CA MET A 1 -31.22 -20.09 34.79
C MET A 1 -30.33 -20.76 33.78
N ILE A 2 -30.47 -20.36 32.53
CA ILE A 2 -29.66 -20.90 31.39
C ILE A 2 -28.50 -19.92 31.27
N LEU A 3 -27.31 -20.37 31.64
CA LEU A 3 -26.05 -19.66 31.34
C LEU A 3 -25.78 -19.76 29.87
N SER A 4 -26.07 -18.68 29.13
CA SER A 4 -25.55 -18.51 27.78
C SER A 4 -24.04 -18.35 27.85
N ALA A 5 -23.31 -19.40 27.49
CA ALA A 5 -21.91 -19.31 27.19
C ALA A 5 -21.75 -18.41 25.95
N LEU A 6 -21.30 -17.19 26.15
CA LEU A 6 -20.72 -16.35 25.09
C LEU A 6 -19.51 -17.12 24.54
N ALA A 7 -19.68 -17.77 23.40
CA ALA A 7 -18.57 -18.22 22.60
C ALA A 7 -17.84 -16.93 22.13
N LEU A 8 -16.74 -16.59 22.82
CA LEU A 8 -15.74 -15.70 22.27
C LEU A 8 -15.29 -16.32 20.95
N SER A 9 -15.64 -15.70 19.84
CA SER A 9 -15.06 -16.02 18.55
C SER A 9 -13.55 -15.77 18.71
N VAL A 10 -12.78 -16.87 18.79
CA VAL A 10 -11.33 -16.81 18.64
C VAL A 10 -11.10 -16.29 17.23
N SER A 11 -10.80 -15.01 17.11
CA SER A 11 -10.30 -14.44 15.86
C SER A 11 -9.10 -15.29 15.43
N LEU A 12 -9.02 -15.65 14.17
CA LEU A 12 -7.91 -16.41 13.60
C LEU A 12 -6.60 -15.73 14.03
N LEU A 13 -5.90 -16.32 14.98
CA LEU A 13 -4.57 -15.86 15.42
C LEU A 13 -3.48 -16.21 14.39
N TRP A 14 -3.76 -17.14 13.47
CA TRP A 14 -2.82 -17.62 12.47
C TRP A 14 -3.35 -17.39 11.05
N THR A 15 -2.44 -17.03 10.13
CA THR A 15 -2.74 -16.92 8.70
C THR A 15 -1.68 -17.67 7.89
N ASP A 16 -2.08 -18.22 6.76
CA ASP A 16 -1.17 -18.92 5.86
C ASP A 16 -0.35 -17.94 5.02
N ILE A 17 0.96 -18.22 4.91
CA ILE A 17 1.93 -17.53 4.07
C ILE A 17 2.64 -18.62 3.24
N GLY A 18 2.09 -18.91 2.08
CA GLY A 18 2.51 -20.09 1.30
C GLY A 18 2.37 -21.38 2.11
N SER A 19 3.48 -22.10 2.33
CA SER A 19 3.52 -23.33 3.13
C SER A 19 3.78 -23.11 4.62
N LYS A 20 4.01 -21.86 5.03
CA LYS A 20 4.24 -21.46 6.44
C LYS A 20 3.03 -20.71 6.96
N GLN A 21 3.05 -20.37 8.26
CA GLN A 21 2.02 -19.55 8.91
C GLN A 21 2.63 -18.34 9.58
N ALA A 22 1.86 -17.24 9.69
CA ALA A 22 2.21 -16.09 10.48
C ALA A 22 1.22 -15.94 11.65
N LEU A 23 1.75 -15.58 12.83
CA LEU A 23 0.93 -15.25 13.99
C LEU A 23 0.49 -13.80 13.89
N ILE A 24 -0.82 -13.54 14.04
CA ILE A 24 -1.40 -12.20 14.09
C ILE A 24 -1.69 -11.86 15.55
N CYS A 25 -1.12 -10.76 16.05
CA CYS A 25 -1.34 -10.26 17.38
C CYS A 25 -1.82 -8.81 17.37
N GLU A 26 -2.92 -8.52 18.04
CA GLU A 26 -3.27 -7.14 18.36
C GLU A 26 -2.48 -6.66 19.60
N VAL A 27 -2.06 -5.39 19.55
CA VAL A 27 -1.29 -4.76 20.64
C VAL A 27 -2.01 -4.84 21.98
N SER A 28 -3.33 -4.70 21.98
CA SER A 28 -4.19 -4.81 23.16
C SER A 28 -4.12 -6.18 23.88
N SER A 29 -3.76 -7.25 23.15
CA SER A 29 -3.68 -8.63 23.65
C SER A 29 -2.32 -9.29 23.35
N LEU A 30 -1.27 -8.49 23.21
CA LEU A 30 0.03 -8.94 22.72
C LEU A 30 0.67 -10.02 23.62
N GLN A 31 0.69 -9.81 24.95
CA GLN A 31 1.33 -10.75 25.88
C GLN A 31 0.77 -12.18 25.79
N PRO A 32 -0.55 -12.42 25.89
CA PRO A 32 -1.11 -13.77 25.70
C PRO A 32 -0.94 -14.30 24.29
N CYS A 33 -1.01 -13.44 23.25
CA CYS A 33 -0.83 -13.85 21.86
C CYS A 33 0.56 -14.46 21.63
N LEU A 34 1.62 -13.83 22.14
CA LEU A 34 2.99 -14.30 21.96
C LEU A 34 3.26 -15.68 22.60
N HIS A 35 2.42 -16.14 23.53
CA HIS A 35 2.54 -17.51 24.09
C HIS A 35 2.24 -18.61 23.07
N HIS A 36 1.60 -18.29 21.96
CA HIS A 36 1.37 -19.24 20.87
C HIS A 36 2.62 -19.52 20.02
N LEU A 37 3.67 -18.68 20.14
CA LEU A 37 4.93 -18.90 19.43
C LEU A 37 5.82 -19.92 20.14
N PRO A 38 6.44 -20.87 19.39
CA PRO A 38 7.49 -21.73 19.92
C PRO A 38 8.65 -20.91 20.48
N SER A 39 9.33 -21.43 21.50
CA SER A 39 10.48 -20.75 22.12
C SER A 39 11.60 -20.44 21.13
N SER A 40 11.85 -21.32 20.16
CA SER A 40 12.85 -21.11 19.09
C SER A 40 12.56 -19.88 18.23
N VAL A 41 11.30 -19.62 17.93
CA VAL A 41 10.85 -18.42 17.20
C VAL A 41 10.83 -17.20 18.11
N ARG A 42 10.37 -17.38 19.35
CA ARG A 42 10.28 -16.29 20.33
C ARG A 42 11.63 -15.62 20.61
N HIS A 43 12.74 -16.39 20.56
CA HIS A 43 14.09 -15.86 20.76
C HIS A 43 14.60 -14.97 19.60
N GLN A 44 13.98 -15.01 18.43
CA GLN A 44 14.31 -14.16 17.28
C GLN A 44 13.61 -12.80 17.33
N LEU A 45 12.61 -12.67 18.21
CA LEU A 45 11.82 -11.45 18.37
C LEU A 45 12.35 -10.62 19.56
N PRO A 46 12.01 -9.32 19.65
CA PRO A 46 12.31 -8.49 20.81
C PRO A 46 11.91 -9.16 22.12
N ALA A 47 12.71 -8.94 23.16
CA ALA A 47 12.65 -9.72 24.40
C ALA A 47 11.33 -9.59 25.15
N ASN A 48 10.64 -8.45 25.03
CA ASN A 48 9.44 -8.15 25.81
C ASN A 48 8.44 -7.29 25.03
N VAL A 49 7.21 -7.24 25.55
CA VAL A 49 6.08 -6.48 24.95
C VAL A 49 6.38 -4.98 24.86
N SER A 50 7.08 -4.42 25.86
CA SER A 50 7.41 -2.99 25.85
C SER A 50 8.32 -2.62 24.69
N GLU A 51 9.30 -3.45 24.39
CA GLU A 51 10.21 -3.26 23.25
C GLU A 51 9.47 -3.39 21.90
N LEU A 52 8.58 -4.39 21.77
CA LEU A 52 7.72 -4.54 20.59
C LEU A 52 6.84 -3.30 20.38
N ASN A 53 6.21 -2.78 21.41
CA ASN A 53 5.41 -1.57 21.36
C ASN A 53 6.23 -0.34 21.00
N GLN A 54 7.46 -0.25 21.51
CA GLN A 54 8.37 0.85 21.17
C GLN A 54 8.77 0.81 19.69
N ILE A 55 9.06 -0.38 19.15
CA ILE A 55 9.41 -0.57 17.75
C ILE A 55 8.21 -0.26 16.86
N LEU A 56 7.00 -0.70 17.22
CA LEU A 56 5.77 -0.38 16.48
C LEU A 56 5.51 1.14 16.48
N GLY A 57 5.66 1.79 17.61
CA GLY A 57 5.45 3.24 17.78
C GLY A 57 4.00 3.64 17.45
N GLN A 58 3.82 4.61 16.56
CA GLN A 58 2.50 5.11 16.11
C GLN A 58 1.99 4.42 14.83
N ARG A 59 2.65 3.37 14.37
CA ARG A 59 2.20 2.65 13.17
C ARG A 59 0.96 1.82 13.48
N GLY A 60 0.07 1.69 12.49
CA GLY A 60 -1.13 0.85 12.58
C GLY A 60 -0.82 -0.65 12.52
N ALA A 61 0.34 -1.01 11.95
CA ALA A 61 0.82 -2.40 11.92
C ALA A 61 2.33 -2.46 11.68
N MET A 62 2.89 -3.65 11.89
CA MET A 62 4.21 -4.02 11.40
C MET A 62 4.36 -5.54 11.37
N VAL A 63 5.27 -6.01 10.54
CA VAL A 63 5.63 -7.42 10.43
C VAL A 63 7.06 -7.64 10.89
N MET A 64 7.31 -8.82 11.49
CA MET A 64 8.64 -9.34 11.83
C MET A 64 8.77 -10.74 11.24
N ALA A 65 9.59 -10.89 10.21
CA ALA A 65 9.93 -12.20 9.66
C ALA A 65 10.82 -12.97 10.63
N VAL A 66 10.73 -14.30 10.61
CA VAL A 66 11.55 -15.20 11.42
C VAL A 66 12.09 -16.35 10.57
N GLU A 67 13.23 -16.90 11.00
CA GLU A 67 13.84 -18.08 10.39
C GLU A 67 13.30 -19.34 11.04
N ASP A 68 12.23 -19.93 10.47
CA ASP A 68 11.63 -21.18 10.92
C ASP A 68 11.03 -21.94 9.73
N SER A 69 10.92 -23.26 9.85
CA SER A 69 10.41 -24.12 8.79
C SER A 69 8.90 -24.06 8.61
N THR A 70 8.16 -23.65 9.65
CA THR A 70 6.69 -23.65 9.70
C THR A 70 6.09 -22.28 9.95
N ILE A 71 6.88 -21.35 10.51
CA ILE A 71 6.44 -20.00 10.86
C ILE A 71 7.17 -19.00 9.99
N ALA A 72 6.42 -18.14 9.30
CA ALA A 72 6.94 -17.07 8.46
C ALA A 72 7.26 -15.80 9.26
N GLY A 73 6.49 -15.51 10.31
CA GLY A 73 6.67 -14.31 11.10
C GLY A 73 5.56 -14.00 12.09
N LEU A 74 5.69 -12.83 12.68
CA LEU A 74 4.73 -12.19 13.56
C LEU A 74 4.19 -10.92 12.89
N ILE A 75 2.88 -10.76 12.83
CA ILE A 75 2.21 -9.53 12.40
C ILE A 75 1.61 -8.87 13.64
N LEU A 76 2.00 -7.62 13.91
CA LEU A 76 1.43 -6.80 14.98
C LEU A 76 0.45 -5.82 14.38
N LEU A 77 -0.75 -5.72 15.00
CA LEU A 77 -1.80 -4.78 14.61
C LEU A 77 -2.13 -3.85 15.77
N SER A 78 -2.26 -2.57 15.48
CA SER A 78 -2.71 -1.51 16.38
C SER A 78 -3.90 -0.80 15.71
N PRO A 79 -5.12 -1.37 15.82
CA PRO A 79 -6.30 -0.86 15.14
C PRO A 79 -6.61 0.60 15.47
N GLU A 80 -6.29 1.03 16.69
CA GLU A 80 -6.46 2.40 17.17
C GLU A 80 -5.57 3.42 16.44
N ASN A 81 -4.48 2.99 15.83
CA ASN A 81 -3.56 3.84 15.05
C ASN A 81 -3.89 3.86 13.55
N LEU A 82 -4.91 3.10 13.12
CA LEU A 82 -5.32 3.08 11.72
C LEU A 82 -6.18 4.32 11.40
N PRO A 83 -5.83 5.12 10.38
CA PRO A 83 -6.61 6.30 10.05
C PRO A 83 -7.95 5.93 9.39
N GLY A 84 -9.03 6.58 9.82
CA GLY A 84 -10.34 6.48 9.14
C GLY A 84 -10.48 7.43 7.95
N SER A 85 -9.56 8.40 7.80
CA SER A 85 -9.50 9.33 6.68
C SER A 85 -8.12 9.95 6.55
N LEU A 86 -7.77 10.40 5.35
CA LEU A 86 -6.60 11.23 5.08
C LEU A 86 -7.05 12.54 4.44
N SER A 87 -6.35 13.63 4.75
CA SER A 87 -6.67 14.96 4.21
C SER A 87 -5.45 15.58 3.56
N VAL A 88 -5.62 16.29 2.46
CA VAL A 88 -4.56 17.04 1.77
C VAL A 88 -5.01 18.45 1.47
N ASN A 89 -4.07 19.40 1.49
CA ASN A 89 -4.32 20.78 1.07
C ASN A 89 -4.03 20.90 -0.43
N LEU A 90 -5.07 21.20 -1.20
CA LEU A 90 -4.98 21.45 -2.63
C LEU A 90 -5.28 22.93 -2.90
N SER A 91 -4.24 23.72 -3.15
CA SER A 91 -4.35 25.17 -3.45
C SER A 91 -5.18 25.96 -2.41
N GLY A 92 -4.99 25.65 -1.12
CA GLY A 92 -5.69 26.33 -0.01
C GLY A 92 -7.01 25.69 0.40
N SER A 93 -7.49 24.67 -0.29
CA SER A 93 -8.67 23.88 0.08
C SER A 93 -8.26 22.55 0.69
N ILE A 94 -8.80 22.22 1.88
CA ILE A 94 -8.57 20.90 2.50
C ILE A 94 -9.62 19.94 1.96
N VAL A 95 -9.16 18.87 1.32
CA VAL A 95 -9.99 17.77 0.84
C VAL A 95 -9.60 16.48 1.54
N SER A 96 -10.56 15.57 1.71
CA SER A 96 -10.36 14.35 2.48
C SER A 96 -10.81 13.11 1.72
N LEU A 97 -10.04 12.04 1.87
CA LEU A 97 -10.39 10.69 1.44
C LEU A 97 -10.80 9.88 2.67
N ASN A 98 -12.04 9.38 2.70
CA ASN A 98 -12.44 8.39 3.69
C ASN A 98 -11.79 7.05 3.38
N LEU A 99 -11.31 6.37 4.42
CA LEU A 99 -10.65 5.07 4.32
C LEU A 99 -11.52 4.00 4.96
N GLU A 100 -11.92 3.03 4.17
CA GLU A 100 -12.74 1.90 4.62
C GLU A 100 -11.90 0.64 4.78
N ASN A 101 -12.34 -0.27 5.65
CA ASN A 101 -11.72 -1.59 5.84
C ASN A 101 -10.21 -1.56 6.15
N GLN A 102 -9.72 -0.50 6.80
CA GLN A 102 -8.28 -0.30 7.00
C GLN A 102 -7.62 -1.42 7.79
N HIS A 103 -8.31 -2.02 8.77
CA HIS A 103 -7.80 -3.15 9.54
C HIS A 103 -7.43 -4.34 8.61
N GLU A 104 -8.33 -4.71 7.73
CA GLU A 104 -8.14 -5.84 6.82
C GLU A 104 -7.13 -5.54 5.70
N LEU A 105 -7.22 -4.35 5.10
CA LEU A 105 -6.29 -3.93 4.06
C LEU A 105 -4.85 -3.82 4.60
N THR A 106 -4.70 -3.28 5.81
CA THR A 106 -3.38 -3.21 6.46
C THR A 106 -2.86 -4.61 6.78
N LEU A 107 -3.70 -5.51 7.31
CA LEU A 107 -3.30 -6.90 7.54
C LEU A 107 -2.80 -7.57 6.25
N TRP A 108 -3.52 -7.43 5.14
CA TRP A 108 -3.09 -8.01 3.87
C TRP A 108 -1.79 -7.38 3.35
N HIS A 109 -1.59 -6.09 3.56
CA HIS A 109 -0.31 -5.44 3.24
C HIS A 109 0.86 -6.04 4.05
N GLU A 110 0.69 -6.22 5.37
CA GLU A 110 1.71 -6.83 6.22
C GLU A 110 1.97 -8.31 5.85
N MET A 111 0.94 -9.06 5.48
CA MET A 111 1.10 -10.41 4.92
C MET A 111 1.92 -10.39 3.63
N GLY A 112 1.73 -9.35 2.82
CA GLY A 112 2.46 -9.14 1.57
C GLY A 112 3.98 -9.02 1.77
N HIS A 113 4.44 -8.45 2.87
CA HIS A 113 5.87 -8.43 3.19
C HIS A 113 6.44 -9.85 3.45
N LEU A 114 5.67 -10.73 4.11
CA LEU A 114 6.08 -12.12 4.31
C LEU A 114 6.05 -12.92 3.00
N GLU A 115 5.08 -12.66 2.15
CA GLU A 115 5.01 -13.23 0.81
C GLU A 115 6.17 -12.75 -0.09
N ALA A 116 6.60 -11.49 0.04
CA ALA A 116 7.78 -10.99 -0.67
C ALA A 116 9.05 -11.77 -0.27
N ASN A 117 9.27 -12.02 1.03
CA ASN A 117 10.37 -12.87 1.49
C ASN A 117 10.26 -14.30 0.91
N ARG A 118 9.06 -14.86 0.87
CA ARG A 118 8.84 -16.19 0.28
C ARG A 118 9.14 -16.22 -1.22
N LEU A 119 8.83 -15.16 -1.96
CA LEU A 119 9.19 -15.05 -3.38
C LEU A 119 10.72 -15.02 -3.56
N GLN A 120 11.44 -14.33 -2.66
CA GLN A 120 12.90 -14.33 -2.66
C GLN A 120 13.47 -15.73 -2.31
N ASP A 121 12.96 -16.36 -1.26
CA ASP A 121 13.37 -17.72 -0.86
C ASP A 121 13.15 -18.75 -1.98
N SER A 122 12.11 -18.58 -2.79
CA SER A 122 11.82 -19.44 -3.94
C SER A 122 12.69 -19.16 -5.18
N GLY A 123 13.49 -18.09 -5.17
CA GLY A 123 14.30 -17.66 -6.30
C GLY A 123 13.53 -16.95 -7.42
N LEU A 124 12.26 -16.54 -7.18
CA LEU A 124 11.51 -15.76 -8.15
C LEU A 124 12.00 -14.29 -8.17
N ILE A 125 12.57 -13.83 -7.07
CA ILE A 125 13.18 -12.50 -6.91
C ILE A 125 14.58 -12.68 -6.30
N ASP A 126 15.59 -12.11 -6.96
CA ASP A 126 16.98 -12.27 -6.52
C ASP A 126 17.29 -11.41 -5.28
N GLU A 127 16.89 -10.16 -5.28
CA GLU A 127 17.18 -9.20 -4.21
C GLU A 127 15.95 -8.32 -3.91
N LEU A 128 15.64 -8.14 -2.62
CA LEU A 128 14.57 -7.30 -2.12
C LEU A 128 15.13 -5.97 -1.59
N THR A 129 14.94 -4.90 -2.34
CA THR A 129 15.16 -3.55 -1.81
C THR A 129 13.99 -3.12 -0.91
N PRO A 130 14.16 -2.12 -0.01
CA PRO A 130 13.05 -1.60 0.79
C PRO A 130 11.85 -1.14 -0.05
N TYR A 131 12.08 -0.50 -1.19
CA TYR A 131 11.01 -0.10 -2.11
C TYR A 131 10.30 -1.32 -2.73
N MET A 132 11.04 -2.38 -3.05
CA MET A 132 10.45 -3.62 -3.57
C MET A 132 9.55 -4.30 -2.55
N HIS A 133 9.96 -4.32 -1.28
CA HIS A 133 9.10 -4.83 -0.20
C HIS A 133 7.74 -4.14 -0.17
N GLU A 134 7.70 -2.82 -0.31
CA GLU A 134 6.46 -2.04 -0.26
C GLU A 134 5.54 -2.30 -1.45
N TRP A 135 6.08 -2.26 -2.68
CA TRP A 135 5.21 -2.48 -3.83
C TRP A 135 4.78 -3.94 -4.00
N LEU A 136 5.60 -4.91 -3.57
CA LEU A 136 5.19 -6.32 -3.52
C LEU A 136 4.06 -6.52 -2.50
N ALA A 137 4.16 -5.89 -1.33
CA ALA A 137 3.11 -5.91 -0.33
C ALA A 137 1.81 -5.30 -0.84
N ASP A 138 1.88 -4.19 -1.57
CA ASP A 138 0.69 -3.60 -2.19
C ASP A 138 0.15 -4.44 -3.38
N CYS A 139 1.00 -5.13 -4.14
CA CYS A 139 0.54 -6.10 -5.15
C CYS A 139 -0.14 -7.31 -4.51
N TYR A 140 0.39 -7.83 -3.39
CA TYR A 140 -0.27 -8.89 -2.63
C TYR A 140 -1.63 -8.44 -2.08
N LEU A 141 -1.69 -7.24 -1.49
CA LEU A 141 -2.94 -6.64 -1.06
C LEU A 141 -3.93 -6.57 -2.24
N ALA A 142 -3.51 -6.10 -3.41
CA ALA A 142 -4.37 -6.00 -4.59
C ALA A 142 -4.92 -7.37 -5.02
N TRP A 143 -4.07 -8.38 -5.06
CA TRP A 143 -4.48 -9.76 -5.35
C TRP A 143 -5.48 -10.28 -4.30
N ARG A 144 -5.21 -10.12 -3.00
CA ARG A 144 -6.12 -10.52 -1.91
C ARG A 144 -7.46 -9.80 -1.99
N VAL A 145 -7.46 -8.50 -2.25
CA VAL A 145 -8.70 -7.73 -2.46
C VAL A 145 -9.51 -8.29 -3.61
N ALA A 146 -8.89 -8.60 -4.74
CA ALA A 146 -9.58 -9.19 -5.88
C ALA A 146 -10.20 -10.56 -5.51
N GLN A 147 -9.46 -11.40 -4.78
CA GLN A 147 -9.92 -12.73 -4.34
C GLN A 147 -11.08 -12.63 -3.34
N GLU A 148 -10.96 -11.79 -2.32
CA GLU A 148 -11.86 -11.78 -1.17
C GLU A 148 -13.05 -10.80 -1.35
N LYS A 149 -12.78 -9.61 -1.91
CA LYS A 149 -13.80 -8.55 -2.05
C LYS A 149 -14.51 -8.55 -3.40
N ARG A 150 -13.94 -9.23 -4.40
CA ARG A 150 -14.47 -9.25 -5.77
C ARG A 150 -14.71 -7.85 -6.32
N SER A 151 -13.81 -6.90 -6.00
CA SER A 151 -13.91 -5.50 -6.37
C SER A 151 -12.53 -4.86 -6.49
N LEU A 152 -12.34 -3.92 -7.41
CA LEU A 152 -11.14 -3.11 -7.51
C LEU A 152 -11.19 -1.85 -6.62
N GLY A 153 -12.33 -1.52 -6.03
CA GLY A 153 -12.51 -0.31 -5.22
C GLY A 153 -11.49 -0.15 -4.09
N PRO A 154 -11.25 -1.16 -3.24
CA PRO A 154 -10.24 -1.05 -2.18
C PRO A 154 -8.80 -0.94 -2.71
N ILE A 155 -8.51 -1.46 -3.92
CA ILE A 155 -7.18 -1.29 -4.56
C ILE A 155 -7.00 0.17 -4.98
N TRP A 156 -8.03 0.77 -5.58
CA TRP A 156 -8.04 2.20 -5.89
C TRP A 156 -7.95 3.07 -4.64
N GLN A 157 -8.56 2.64 -3.51
CA GLN A 157 -8.40 3.33 -2.23
C GLN A 157 -6.93 3.31 -1.76
N GLN A 158 -6.24 2.16 -1.86
CA GLN A 158 -4.81 2.07 -1.53
C GLN A 158 -3.96 2.94 -2.46
N TYR A 159 -4.23 2.91 -3.76
CA TYR A 159 -3.59 3.80 -4.74
C TYR A 159 -3.72 5.28 -4.34
N ASN A 160 -4.94 5.71 -4.02
CA ASN A 160 -5.22 7.09 -3.62
C ASN A 160 -4.56 7.43 -2.28
N ARG A 161 -4.56 6.50 -1.32
CA ARG A 161 -3.86 6.64 -0.05
C ARG A 161 -2.38 6.90 -0.26
N ARG A 162 -1.69 6.08 -1.07
CA ARG A 162 -0.26 6.24 -1.36
C ARG A 162 0.08 7.61 -1.97
N ASN A 163 -0.79 8.12 -2.83
CA ASN A 163 -0.63 9.47 -3.37
C ASN A 163 -0.82 10.55 -2.29
N ILE A 164 -1.87 10.44 -1.46
CA ILE A 164 -2.11 11.42 -0.40
C ILE A 164 -0.99 11.42 0.63
N ASP A 165 -0.46 10.26 1.01
CA ASP A 165 0.66 10.14 1.94
C ASP A 165 1.87 10.98 1.46
N VAL A 166 2.27 10.86 0.19
CA VAL A 166 3.41 11.63 -0.35
C VAL A 166 3.08 13.10 -0.60
N MET A 167 1.81 13.44 -0.86
CA MET A 167 1.37 14.84 -0.93
C MET A 167 1.45 15.53 0.44
N GLN A 168 1.26 14.79 1.54
CA GLN A 168 1.39 15.29 2.90
C GLN A 168 2.86 15.39 3.34
N SER A 169 3.66 14.37 3.05
CA SER A 169 5.09 14.33 3.36
C SER A 169 5.86 13.47 2.36
N VAL A 170 6.88 14.04 1.75
CA VAL A 170 7.80 13.30 0.86
C VAL A 170 8.68 12.29 1.59
N ASP A 171 8.70 12.30 2.93
CA ASP A 171 9.39 11.28 3.72
C ASP A 171 8.76 9.89 3.51
N THR A 172 7.51 9.84 3.01
CA THR A 172 6.80 8.60 2.69
C THR A 172 7.08 8.06 1.28
N MET A 173 8.00 8.66 0.52
CA MET A 173 8.32 8.23 -0.86
C MET A 173 8.77 6.77 -0.98
N SER A 174 9.38 6.20 0.06
CA SER A 174 9.70 4.77 0.08
C SER A 174 8.46 3.87 -0.03
N HIS A 175 7.29 4.37 0.35
CA HIS A 175 6.00 3.69 0.26
C HIS A 175 5.16 4.15 -0.95
N TRP A 176 5.70 5.01 -1.82
CA TRP A 176 4.96 5.46 -3.00
C TRP A 176 4.97 4.40 -4.11
N THR A 177 4.13 3.40 -3.95
CA THR A 177 4.00 2.24 -4.84
C THR A 177 3.12 2.50 -6.06
N VAL A 178 2.57 3.69 -6.17
CA VAL A 178 1.64 4.12 -7.24
C VAL A 178 2.12 3.78 -8.66
N PRO A 179 3.41 3.96 -9.03
CA PRO A 179 3.88 3.59 -10.36
C PRO A 179 3.71 2.09 -10.70
N ILE A 180 3.76 1.22 -9.69
CA ILE A 180 3.59 -0.22 -9.85
C ILE A 180 2.09 -0.59 -9.81
N LEU A 181 1.34 -0.05 -8.85
CA LEU A 181 -0.12 -0.24 -8.79
C LEU A 181 -0.81 0.25 -10.06
N SER A 182 -0.34 1.36 -10.66
CA SER A 182 -0.85 1.85 -11.94
C SER A 182 -0.67 0.82 -13.07
N GLN A 183 0.50 0.19 -13.13
CA GLN A 183 0.79 -0.84 -14.13
C GLN A 183 -0.05 -2.09 -13.88
N LEU A 184 -0.19 -2.55 -12.64
CA LEU A 184 -1.03 -3.68 -12.28
C LEU A 184 -2.48 -3.44 -12.68
N LEU A 185 -3.06 -2.29 -12.29
CA LEU A 185 -4.45 -1.93 -12.59
C LEU A 185 -4.73 -1.68 -14.07
N SER A 186 -3.72 -1.31 -14.85
CA SER A 186 -3.85 -1.13 -16.31
C SER A 186 -3.74 -2.45 -17.09
N ARG A 187 -3.06 -3.46 -16.52
CA ARG A 187 -2.83 -4.76 -17.17
C ARG A 187 -3.91 -5.78 -16.89
N TYR A 188 -4.43 -5.78 -15.67
CA TYR A 188 -5.35 -6.83 -15.23
C TYR A 188 -6.71 -6.27 -14.85
N SER A 189 -7.74 -6.86 -15.45
CA SER A 189 -9.12 -6.72 -14.98
C SER A 189 -9.32 -7.46 -13.65
N LEU A 190 -10.44 -7.21 -12.98
CA LEU A 190 -10.81 -7.94 -11.77
C LEU A 190 -10.84 -9.45 -12.00
N GLN A 191 -11.40 -9.90 -13.13
CA GLN A 191 -11.53 -11.32 -13.46
C GLN A 191 -10.17 -11.98 -13.68
N GLU A 192 -9.21 -11.29 -14.29
CA GLU A 192 -7.85 -11.79 -14.48
C GLU A 192 -7.09 -11.87 -13.15
N LEU A 193 -7.23 -10.88 -12.27
CA LEU A 193 -6.64 -10.96 -10.91
C LEU A 193 -7.22 -12.12 -10.09
N ILE A 194 -8.53 -12.40 -10.25
CA ILE A 194 -9.20 -13.53 -9.60
C ILE A 194 -8.73 -14.88 -10.18
N ALA A 195 -8.35 -14.92 -11.45
CA ALA A 195 -7.94 -16.15 -12.11
C ALA A 195 -6.58 -16.68 -11.65
N PHE A 196 -5.71 -15.85 -11.07
CA PHE A 196 -4.47 -16.30 -10.47
C PHE A 196 -4.76 -17.01 -9.14
N GLU A 197 -4.51 -18.31 -9.10
CA GLU A 197 -4.77 -19.14 -7.89
C GLU A 197 -3.82 -18.78 -6.74
N THR A 198 -2.61 -18.33 -7.07
CA THR A 198 -1.57 -17.97 -6.10
C THR A 198 -0.94 -16.61 -6.42
N PHE A 199 -0.44 -15.94 -5.39
CA PHE A 199 0.32 -14.70 -5.57
C PHE A 199 1.61 -14.92 -6.40
N SER A 200 2.23 -16.09 -6.29
CA SER A 200 3.40 -16.45 -7.11
C SER A 200 3.08 -16.50 -8.60
N GLU A 201 1.91 -17.00 -8.98
CA GLU A 201 1.46 -17.00 -10.37
C GLU A 201 1.29 -15.60 -10.90
N LEU A 202 0.59 -14.73 -10.15
CA LEU A 202 0.49 -13.31 -10.51
C LEU A 202 1.87 -12.68 -10.68
N MET A 203 2.78 -12.90 -9.73
CA MET A 203 4.11 -12.29 -9.80
C MET A 203 4.96 -12.87 -10.93
N SER A 204 4.85 -14.17 -11.24
CA SER A 204 5.53 -14.78 -12.38
C SER A 204 5.09 -14.19 -13.73
N ASP A 205 3.82 -13.78 -13.83
CA ASP A 205 3.28 -13.13 -15.03
C ASP A 205 3.60 -11.63 -15.07
N LEU A 206 3.50 -10.93 -13.92
CA LEU A 206 3.66 -9.48 -13.83
C LEU A 206 5.13 -9.04 -13.93
N LEU A 207 6.06 -9.68 -13.19
CA LEU A 207 7.46 -9.24 -13.04
C LEU A 207 8.19 -9.03 -14.38
N PRO A 208 8.09 -9.93 -15.39
CA PRO A 208 8.75 -9.72 -16.68
C PRO A 208 8.24 -8.52 -17.47
N GLN A 209 7.08 -8.00 -17.11
CA GLN A 209 6.37 -6.94 -17.81
C GLN A 209 6.43 -5.59 -17.07
N LEU A 210 6.98 -5.59 -15.83
CA LEU A 210 7.05 -4.38 -15.02
C LEU A 210 8.17 -3.45 -15.44
N GLU A 211 7.82 -2.17 -15.58
CA GLU A 211 8.76 -1.08 -15.70
C GLU A 211 8.99 -0.47 -14.32
N LEU A 212 10.09 -0.87 -13.67
CA LEU A 212 10.46 -0.31 -12.37
C LEU A 212 10.99 1.12 -12.53
N PRO A 213 10.49 2.09 -11.75
CA PRO A 213 11.02 3.44 -11.81
C PRO A 213 12.48 3.44 -11.34
N ALA A 214 13.35 4.08 -12.13
CA ALA A 214 14.74 4.27 -11.73
C ALA A 214 14.83 5.13 -10.44
N PRO A 215 15.82 4.89 -9.56
CA PRO A 215 16.00 5.68 -8.33
C PRO A 215 16.04 7.19 -8.58
N ASP A 216 16.72 7.64 -9.62
CA ASP A 216 16.80 9.05 -10.02
C ASP A 216 15.40 9.60 -10.41
N SER A 217 14.57 8.78 -11.07
CA SER A 217 13.20 9.16 -11.40
C SER A 217 12.33 9.33 -10.17
N LEU A 218 12.46 8.45 -9.18
CA LEU A 218 11.76 8.57 -7.89
C LEU A 218 12.20 9.84 -7.13
N ALA A 219 13.50 10.15 -7.13
CA ALA A 219 14.03 11.37 -6.52
C ALA A 219 13.49 12.65 -7.22
N GLU A 220 13.39 12.63 -8.55
CA GLU A 220 12.79 13.73 -9.32
C GLU A 220 11.29 13.88 -9.02
N PHE A 221 10.53 12.79 -8.95
CA PHE A 221 9.11 12.83 -8.54
C PHE A 221 8.95 13.34 -7.11
N SER A 222 9.78 12.89 -6.17
CA SER A 222 9.79 13.41 -4.80
C SER A 222 9.96 14.92 -4.77
N SER A 223 10.94 15.44 -5.50
CA SER A 223 11.19 16.88 -5.60
C SER A 223 10.00 17.64 -6.22
N LEU A 224 9.36 17.08 -7.25
CA LEU A 224 8.18 17.68 -7.88
C LEU A 224 6.98 17.70 -6.94
N ILE A 225 6.69 16.60 -6.27
CA ILE A 225 5.60 16.46 -5.31
C ILE A 225 5.80 17.45 -4.16
N HIS A 226 7.00 17.47 -3.55
CA HIS A 226 7.31 18.43 -2.49
C HIS A 226 7.05 19.86 -2.91
N ARG A 227 7.50 20.27 -4.10
CA ARG A 227 7.29 21.63 -4.63
C ARG A 227 5.85 21.95 -4.99
N THR A 228 5.07 20.94 -5.34
CA THR A 228 3.67 21.13 -5.73
C THR A 228 2.74 21.24 -4.53
N PHE A 229 3.01 20.48 -3.46
CA PHE A 229 2.10 20.35 -2.31
C PHE A 229 2.62 21.02 -1.03
N SER A 230 3.92 21.36 -0.94
CA SER A 230 4.45 22.10 0.21
C SER A 230 3.88 23.50 0.30
N THR A 231 3.60 23.92 1.52
CA THR A 231 3.23 25.32 1.84
C THR A 231 4.46 26.22 2.05
N GLU A 232 5.67 25.65 2.00
CA GLU A 232 6.92 26.39 2.18
C GLU A 232 7.31 27.17 0.92
N VAL A 233 8.03 28.28 1.11
CA VAL A 233 8.61 29.04 0.00
C VAL A 233 9.84 28.31 -0.51
N LEU A 234 9.67 27.53 -1.58
CA LEU A 234 10.75 26.77 -2.19
C LEU A 234 11.39 27.53 -3.35
N GLN A 235 12.66 27.19 -3.63
CA GLN A 235 13.34 27.73 -4.81
C GLN A 235 12.61 27.34 -6.10
N PRO A 236 12.67 28.17 -7.16
CA PRO A 236 12.06 27.84 -8.44
C PRO A 236 12.50 26.46 -8.96
N LEU A 237 11.57 25.75 -9.59
CA LEU A 237 11.86 24.46 -10.20
C LEU A 237 12.89 24.62 -11.33
N PRO A 238 13.98 23.84 -11.33
CA PRO A 238 14.91 23.82 -12.47
C PRO A 238 14.15 23.44 -13.76
N ASN A 239 14.45 24.14 -14.86
CA ASN A 239 13.74 23.94 -16.13
C ASN A 239 13.75 22.50 -16.62
N TYR A 240 14.84 21.76 -16.35
CA TYR A 240 14.96 20.35 -16.75
C TYR A 240 13.99 19.41 -16.01
N MET A 241 13.49 19.79 -14.82
CA MET A 241 12.55 18.95 -14.07
C MET A 241 11.09 19.10 -14.57
N SER A 242 10.80 20.17 -15.33
CA SER A 242 9.43 20.40 -15.82
C SER A 242 8.96 19.31 -16.80
N TRP A 243 9.86 18.62 -17.48
CA TRP A 243 9.54 17.53 -18.41
C TRP A 243 8.97 16.28 -17.74
N ARG A 244 9.18 16.11 -16.42
CA ARG A 244 8.59 15.02 -15.62
C ARG A 244 7.14 15.25 -15.23
N LYS A 245 6.64 16.48 -15.35
CA LYS A 245 5.26 16.83 -14.95
C LYS A 245 4.18 15.98 -15.65
N PRO A 246 4.25 15.69 -16.96
CA PRO A 246 3.25 14.83 -17.62
C PRO A 246 3.23 13.40 -17.05
N ALA A 247 4.40 12.82 -16.74
CA ALA A 247 4.47 11.50 -16.13
C ALA A 247 3.93 11.51 -14.69
N LEU A 248 4.26 12.54 -13.89
CA LEU A 248 3.69 12.71 -12.56
C LEU A 248 2.17 12.88 -12.60
N ARG A 249 1.65 13.66 -13.58
CA ARG A 249 0.22 13.79 -13.81
C ARG A 249 -0.46 12.42 -13.90
N SER A 250 0.04 11.52 -14.73
CA SER A 250 -0.60 10.21 -14.96
C SER A 250 -0.79 9.42 -13.66
N TYR A 251 0.07 9.62 -12.68
CA TYR A 251 -0.03 9.01 -11.35
C TYR A 251 -0.97 9.75 -10.39
N LEU A 252 -1.03 11.08 -10.48
CA LEU A 252 -1.83 11.91 -9.56
C LEU A 252 -3.29 12.09 -10.01
N GLU A 253 -3.54 12.11 -11.33
CA GLU A 253 -4.86 12.42 -11.91
C GLU A 253 -5.99 11.54 -11.37
N PRO A 254 -5.86 10.19 -11.21
CA PRO A 254 -6.93 9.38 -10.63
C PRO A 254 -7.29 9.80 -9.20
N THR A 255 -6.28 10.15 -8.40
CA THR A 255 -6.48 10.62 -7.02
C THR A 255 -7.11 12.00 -6.96
N LEU A 256 -6.64 12.93 -7.80
CA LEU A 256 -7.22 14.27 -7.89
C LEU A 256 -8.67 14.23 -8.37
N THR A 257 -8.97 13.40 -9.37
CA THR A 257 -10.34 13.16 -9.84
C THR A 257 -11.23 12.61 -8.73
N LYS A 258 -10.71 11.64 -7.94
CA LYS A 258 -11.45 11.10 -6.78
C LYS A 258 -11.74 12.14 -5.70
N LEU A 259 -10.80 13.07 -5.46
CA LEU A 259 -10.91 14.07 -4.40
C LEU A 259 -11.72 15.31 -4.81
N LEU A 260 -11.61 15.74 -6.06
CA LEU A 260 -12.14 17.03 -6.56
C LEU A 260 -13.30 16.86 -7.54
N GLY A 261 -13.45 15.69 -8.17
CA GLY A 261 -14.25 15.49 -9.37
C GLY A 261 -13.45 15.84 -10.64
N GLU A 262 -13.93 15.38 -11.81
CA GLU A 262 -13.22 15.49 -13.10
C GLU A 262 -12.84 16.93 -13.46
N GLU A 263 -13.84 17.83 -13.49
CA GLU A 263 -13.65 19.22 -13.93
C GLU A 263 -12.67 20.01 -13.05
N ALA A 264 -12.80 19.87 -11.71
CA ALA A 264 -11.92 20.57 -10.80
C ALA A 264 -10.50 19.97 -10.78
N ALA A 265 -10.35 18.68 -10.98
CA ALA A 265 -9.06 18.01 -11.11
C ALA A 265 -8.33 18.45 -12.40
N GLU A 266 -9.03 18.52 -13.54
CA GLU A 266 -8.49 19.01 -14.79
C GLU A 266 -8.01 20.46 -14.65
N HIS A 267 -8.86 21.32 -14.08
CA HIS A 267 -8.53 22.73 -13.83
C HIS A 267 -7.28 22.87 -12.95
N TRP A 268 -7.21 22.10 -11.86
CA TRP A 268 -6.05 22.10 -10.98
C TRP A 268 -4.77 21.65 -11.71
N LEU A 269 -4.83 20.58 -12.54
CA LEU A 269 -3.70 20.10 -13.31
C LEU A 269 -3.19 21.12 -14.34
N ILE A 270 -4.10 21.91 -14.95
CA ILE A 270 -3.75 23.01 -15.84
C ILE A 270 -3.02 24.11 -15.06
N GLU A 271 -3.54 24.53 -13.91
CA GLU A 271 -2.90 25.53 -13.04
C GLU A 271 -1.49 25.12 -12.62
N GLN A 272 -1.29 23.83 -12.29
CA GLN A 272 0.02 23.28 -11.95
C GLN A 272 0.95 23.06 -13.17
N LYS A 273 0.48 23.39 -14.37
CA LYS A 273 1.22 23.17 -15.63
C LYS A 273 1.61 21.69 -15.84
N MET A 274 0.75 20.79 -15.42
CA MET A 274 0.85 19.34 -15.64
C MET A 274 0.08 18.90 -16.88
N LEU A 275 -0.87 19.71 -17.34
CA LEU A 275 -1.57 19.63 -18.61
C LEU A 275 -1.10 20.77 -19.52
N THR A 276 -0.82 20.48 -20.77
CA THR A 276 -0.63 21.50 -21.82
C THR A 276 -1.93 21.65 -22.59
N GLY A 277 -2.20 22.87 -23.12
CA GLY A 277 -3.43 23.14 -23.87
C GLY A 277 -3.64 22.28 -25.14
N ASN A 278 -2.65 21.45 -25.51
CA ASN A 278 -2.73 20.47 -26.59
C ASN A 278 -3.18 19.09 -26.12
N ASP A 279 -3.22 18.84 -24.81
CA ASP A 279 -3.65 17.55 -24.21
C ASP A 279 -5.17 17.49 -23.99
N VAL A 280 -5.90 18.55 -24.36
CA VAL A 280 -7.36 18.68 -24.23
C VAL A 280 -8.05 17.97 -25.42
N PHE A 281 -7.68 16.72 -25.76
CA PHE A 281 -8.46 15.86 -26.62
C PHE A 281 -8.84 14.57 -25.88
N PRO A 282 -10.11 14.14 -25.97
CA PRO A 282 -10.65 13.12 -25.10
C PRO A 282 -10.09 11.74 -25.45
N MET A 283 -9.13 11.23 -24.69
CA MET A 283 -9.05 9.78 -24.55
C MET A 283 -10.23 9.35 -23.68
N LYS A 284 -11.33 9.00 -24.34
CA LYS A 284 -12.37 8.18 -23.72
C LYS A 284 -11.77 6.82 -23.38
N MET A 285 -11.12 6.70 -22.25
CA MET A 285 -11.00 5.41 -21.59
C MET A 285 -12.30 5.18 -20.85
N SER A 286 -13.21 4.45 -21.50
CA SER A 286 -14.42 3.94 -20.87
C SER A 286 -14.04 2.90 -19.83
N HIS A 287 -13.69 3.34 -18.64
CA HIS A 287 -13.74 2.51 -17.46
C HIS A 287 -15.13 2.69 -16.86
N GLN A 288 -16.04 1.78 -17.20
CA GLN A 288 -17.25 1.57 -16.40
C GLN A 288 -16.78 1.17 -15.00
N VAL A 289 -16.78 2.14 -14.11
CA VAL A 289 -16.78 1.90 -12.66
C VAL A 289 -18.21 1.46 -12.35
N GLU A 290 -18.47 0.16 -12.33
CA GLU A 290 -19.67 -0.36 -11.67
C GLU A 290 -19.53 -0.08 -10.17
N LEU A 291 -20.47 0.71 -9.65
CA LEU A 291 -20.69 1.08 -8.24
C LEU A 291 -21.08 -0.15 -7.40
#